data_188b355cb2dea77047c7cfdd952e502b
#
_entry.id   188b355cb2dea77047c7cfdd952e502b
#
_cell.length_a   1.000
_cell.length_b   1.000
_cell.length_c   1.000
_cell.angle_alpha   90.00
_cell.angle_beta   90.00
_cell.angle_gamma   90.00
#
_symmetry.space_group_name_H-M   'P 1'
#
loop_
_entity.id
_entity.type
_entity.pdbx_description
1 polymer ?
#
loop_
_entity_poly.entity_id
_entity_poly.type
_entity_poly.pdbx_seq_one_letter_code
_entity_poly.pdbx_strand_id
1 'polypeptide(L)'
;MADQMIFKRCEIKYMLDITQAELLKNQMKQYMTADEHGVSTICSLYFDTPDYLLIQRSMEHPVYKEKLRLRSYGMADKDTTVFVELKKKYESVVYKRRIAMTEDEAERYLLFHEKVKDTQITREIDYCLKNYKKLAPAVMLSYEREAFYAKDDHEFRITFDQNILWRNYDLSLCKGIYGEAILDKNKVLMEVKTAGAIPLWMVHFLTENQIYKTSFSKYATAYRTIYAREQRRSCPPEKFFVFTGDEVVQQAIKC
;
A
#
# COMPACT_ATOMS: atom_id res chain seq x y z
N MET A 1 18.17 27.23 -13.62
CA MET A 1 16.97 26.99 -12.79
C MET A 1 17.41 26.06 -11.66
N ALA A 2 17.25 26.46 -10.41
CA ALA A 2 17.63 25.62 -9.28
C ALA A 2 16.66 24.44 -9.20
N ASP A 3 17.18 23.21 -9.21
CA ASP A 3 16.39 22.00 -9.01
C ASP A 3 15.76 22.04 -7.62
N GLN A 4 14.45 22.20 -7.58
CA GLN A 4 13.69 22.17 -6.33
C GLN A 4 13.60 20.73 -5.83
N MET A 5 14.56 20.31 -5.02
CA MET A 5 14.72 18.92 -4.52
C MET A 5 13.72 18.52 -3.43
N ILE A 6 12.86 19.42 -2.95
CA ILE A 6 11.87 19.18 -1.90
C ILE A 6 10.50 19.58 -2.41
N PHE A 7 9.70 18.58 -2.80
CA PHE A 7 8.29 18.77 -3.14
C PHE A 7 7.42 18.48 -1.92
N LYS A 8 6.83 19.53 -1.37
CA LYS A 8 5.81 19.39 -0.31
C LYS A 8 4.47 19.03 -0.97
N ARG A 9 4.31 17.77 -1.34
CA ARG A 9 3.06 17.25 -1.93
C ARG A 9 2.15 16.71 -0.85
N CYS A 10 0.89 17.12 -0.89
CA CYS A 10 -0.19 16.52 -0.11
C CYS A 10 -0.75 15.31 -0.84
N GLU A 11 -0.98 14.21 -0.11
CA GLU A 11 -1.69 13.02 -0.59
C GLU A 11 -2.95 12.86 0.25
N ILE A 12 -4.12 13.00 -0.38
CA ILE A 12 -5.41 12.90 0.26
C ILE A 12 -6.13 11.69 -0.33
N LYS A 13 -6.80 10.93 0.52
CA LYS A 13 -7.49 9.70 0.12
C LYS A 13 -8.98 9.80 0.36
N TYR A 14 -9.72 9.18 -0.54
CA TYR A 14 -11.17 9.10 -0.48
C TYR A 14 -11.59 7.67 -0.81
N MET A 15 -12.66 7.20 -0.15
CA MET A 15 -13.27 5.92 -0.47
C MET A 15 -14.58 6.19 -1.21
N LEU A 16 -14.64 5.78 -2.46
CA LEU A 16 -15.80 5.93 -3.33
C LEU A 16 -16.47 4.57 -3.54
N ASP A 17 -17.75 4.59 -3.86
CA ASP A 17 -18.35 3.47 -4.56
C ASP A 17 -18.10 3.58 -6.08
N ILE A 18 -18.39 2.50 -6.82
CA ILE A 18 -18.16 2.46 -8.27
C ILE A 18 -18.94 3.57 -8.99
N THR A 19 -20.19 3.83 -8.60
CA THR A 19 -21.03 4.84 -9.22
C THR A 19 -20.45 6.24 -9.03
N GLN A 20 -20.01 6.57 -7.82
CA GLN A 20 -19.34 7.84 -7.53
C GLN A 20 -18.03 7.99 -8.33
N ALA A 21 -17.26 6.89 -8.46
CA ALA A 21 -16.01 6.91 -9.23
C ALA A 21 -16.26 7.16 -10.73
N GLU A 22 -17.29 6.53 -11.30
CA GLU A 22 -17.68 6.72 -12.71
C GLU A 22 -18.19 8.13 -12.98
N LEU A 23 -19.04 8.68 -12.10
CA LEU A 23 -19.52 10.05 -12.20
C LEU A 23 -18.35 11.04 -12.15
N LEU A 24 -17.41 10.86 -11.21
CA LEU A 24 -16.21 11.69 -11.12
C LEU A 24 -15.36 11.58 -12.39
N LYS A 25 -15.07 10.37 -12.87
CA LYS A 25 -14.30 10.16 -14.11
C LYS A 25 -14.94 10.87 -15.31
N ASN A 26 -16.26 10.88 -15.40
CA ASN A 26 -16.96 11.59 -16.46
C ASN A 26 -16.77 13.11 -16.36
N GLN A 27 -16.87 13.68 -15.16
CA GLN A 27 -16.64 15.11 -14.96
C GLN A 27 -15.17 15.49 -15.19
N MET A 28 -14.25 14.61 -14.80
CA MET A 28 -12.80 14.81 -14.97
C MET A 28 -12.36 14.98 -16.42
N LYS A 29 -13.07 14.46 -17.40
CA LYS A 29 -12.72 14.56 -18.84
C LYS A 29 -12.50 16.01 -19.31
N GLN A 30 -13.16 16.96 -18.69
CA GLN A 30 -12.99 18.40 -19.01
C GLN A 30 -11.65 18.95 -18.49
N TYR A 31 -11.15 18.46 -17.35
CA TYR A 31 -10.03 19.03 -16.60
C TYR A 31 -8.78 18.17 -16.62
N MET A 32 -8.90 16.88 -16.88
CA MET A 32 -7.82 15.90 -16.72
C MET A 32 -7.66 15.02 -17.94
N THR A 33 -6.46 14.48 -18.10
CA THR A 33 -6.09 13.51 -19.13
C THR A 33 -5.68 12.21 -18.44
N ALA A 34 -6.14 11.08 -18.98
CA ALA A 34 -5.69 9.77 -18.52
C ALA A 34 -4.20 9.57 -18.82
N ASP A 35 -3.53 8.83 -17.95
CA ASP A 35 -2.16 8.35 -18.16
C ASP A 35 -2.12 7.43 -19.39
N GLU A 36 -1.05 7.49 -20.16
CA GLU A 36 -0.83 6.68 -21.37
C GLU A 36 -0.91 5.16 -21.12
N HIS A 37 -0.67 4.73 -19.88
CA HIS A 37 -0.69 3.32 -19.50
C HIS A 37 -2.10 2.77 -19.21
N GLY A 38 -3.15 3.61 -19.21
CA GLY A 38 -4.52 3.20 -18.93
C GLY A 38 -4.67 2.51 -17.57
N VAL A 39 -5.30 1.33 -17.56
CA VAL A 39 -5.39 0.48 -16.37
C VAL A 39 -4.12 -0.33 -16.21
N SER A 40 -3.38 -0.09 -15.14
CA SER A 40 -2.14 -0.78 -14.83
C SER A 40 -2.29 -1.63 -13.58
N THR A 41 -1.85 -2.88 -13.64
CA THR A 41 -1.74 -3.71 -12.43
C THR A 41 -0.47 -3.34 -11.67
N ILE A 42 -0.61 -2.99 -10.40
CA ILE A 42 0.50 -2.67 -9.52
C ILE A 42 0.68 -3.82 -8.54
N CYS A 43 1.86 -4.42 -8.56
CA CYS A 43 2.29 -5.42 -7.58
C CYS A 43 3.32 -4.81 -6.62
N SER A 44 3.19 -5.06 -5.33
CA SER A 44 4.10 -4.52 -4.31
C SER A 44 4.32 -5.54 -3.21
N LEU A 45 5.57 -5.95 -3.05
CA LEU A 45 6.03 -6.82 -1.97
C LEU A 45 6.64 -5.96 -0.87
N TYR A 46 5.97 -5.89 0.27
CA TYR A 46 6.45 -5.14 1.44
C TYR A 46 7.40 -5.99 2.27
N PHE A 47 8.48 -5.36 2.72
CA PHE A 47 9.45 -5.93 3.63
C PHE A 47 9.22 -5.38 5.03
N ASP A 48 9.25 -6.27 6.02
CA ASP A 48 9.11 -5.92 7.42
C ASP A 48 9.92 -6.90 8.29
N THR A 49 10.04 -6.60 9.56
CA THR A 49 10.59 -7.54 10.56
C THR A 49 9.58 -8.68 10.83
N PRO A 50 10.01 -9.83 11.39
CA PRO A 50 9.10 -10.93 11.71
C PRO A 50 7.93 -10.55 12.62
N ASP A 51 8.11 -9.52 13.44
CA ASP A 51 7.11 -8.94 14.34
C ASP A 51 6.37 -7.72 13.73
N TYR A 52 6.54 -7.45 12.42
CA TYR A 52 5.88 -6.35 11.72
C TYR A 52 6.15 -4.95 12.29
N LEU A 53 7.36 -4.70 12.79
CA LEU A 53 7.74 -3.46 13.49
C LEU A 53 7.52 -2.18 12.66
N LEU A 54 7.84 -2.21 11.32
CA LEU A 54 7.74 -1.02 10.48
C LEU A 54 6.28 -0.59 10.30
N ILE A 55 5.38 -1.55 10.08
CA ILE A 55 3.97 -1.22 9.92
C ILE A 55 3.31 -0.85 11.24
N GLN A 56 3.64 -1.52 12.33
CA GLN A 56 3.15 -1.16 13.67
C GLN A 56 3.52 0.29 13.99
N ARG A 57 4.81 0.63 13.93
CA ARG A 57 5.28 2.01 14.10
C ARG A 57 4.58 3.00 13.15
N SER A 58 4.38 2.61 11.88
CA SER A 58 3.68 3.48 10.93
C SER A 58 2.24 3.79 11.34
N MET A 59 1.57 2.91 12.10
CA MET A 59 0.19 3.08 12.56
C MET A 59 0.06 3.98 13.79
N GLU A 60 1.11 4.09 14.60
CA GLU A 60 1.18 4.93 15.79
C GLU A 60 1.34 6.43 15.47
N HIS A 61 1.36 6.80 14.18
CA HIS A 61 1.55 8.16 13.69
C HIS A 61 2.83 8.87 14.22
N PRO A 62 3.99 8.19 14.23
CA PRO A 62 5.21 8.73 14.77
C PRO A 62 5.74 9.91 13.94
N VAL A 63 6.65 10.70 14.53
CA VAL A 63 7.38 11.77 13.84
C VAL A 63 8.16 11.23 12.64
N TYR A 64 8.79 10.05 12.80
CA TYR A 64 9.53 9.35 11.73
C TYR A 64 8.99 7.96 11.49
N LYS A 65 8.77 7.64 10.22
CA LYS A 65 8.41 6.29 9.76
C LYS A 65 8.95 5.99 8.38
N GLU A 66 9.19 4.71 8.13
CA GLU A 66 9.65 4.24 6.83
C GLU A 66 8.98 2.94 6.42
N LYS A 67 9.02 2.66 5.12
CA LYS A 67 8.53 1.44 4.51
C LYS A 67 9.44 1.06 3.35
N LEU A 68 9.87 -0.18 3.33
CA LEU A 68 10.63 -0.77 2.23
C LEU A 68 9.71 -1.68 1.43
N ARG A 69 9.75 -1.59 0.10
CA ARG A 69 9.00 -2.48 -0.78
C ARG A 69 9.70 -2.70 -2.11
N LEU A 70 9.45 -3.83 -2.71
CA LEU A 70 9.74 -4.12 -4.09
C LEU A 70 8.45 -3.95 -4.91
N ARG A 71 8.52 -3.30 -6.08
CA ARG A 71 7.35 -3.03 -6.92
C ARG A 71 7.57 -3.43 -8.36
N SER A 72 6.56 -4.06 -8.97
CA SER A 72 6.45 -4.25 -10.41
C SER A 72 5.16 -3.64 -10.96
N TYR A 73 5.13 -3.45 -12.26
CA TYR A 73 3.94 -3.14 -13.04
C TYR A 73 3.55 -4.42 -13.79
N GLY A 74 2.50 -5.07 -13.33
CA GLY A 74 2.14 -6.43 -13.72
C GLY A 74 2.89 -7.51 -12.92
N MET A 75 2.62 -8.78 -13.30
CA MET A 75 3.36 -9.93 -12.79
C MET A 75 4.81 -9.86 -13.31
N ALA A 76 5.76 -10.15 -12.45
CA ALA A 76 7.17 -10.17 -12.83
C ALA A 76 7.64 -11.59 -13.20
N ASP A 77 8.69 -11.65 -13.98
CA ASP A 77 9.64 -12.75 -14.12
C ASP A 77 11.03 -12.27 -13.67
N LYS A 78 12.03 -13.14 -13.74
CA LYS A 78 13.38 -12.81 -13.25
C LYS A 78 14.05 -11.65 -13.98
N ASP A 79 13.73 -11.44 -15.26
CA ASP A 79 14.30 -10.39 -16.11
C ASP A 79 13.46 -9.09 -16.08
N THR A 80 12.27 -9.14 -15.47
CA THR A 80 11.39 -7.99 -15.38
C THR A 80 12.03 -6.86 -14.56
N THR A 81 11.98 -5.63 -15.10
CA THR A 81 12.40 -4.45 -14.35
C THR A 81 11.45 -4.18 -13.20
N VAL A 82 11.99 -4.23 -11.99
CA VAL A 82 11.30 -3.94 -10.75
C VAL A 82 11.95 -2.76 -10.03
N PHE A 83 11.29 -2.24 -9.02
CA PHE A 83 11.72 -1.04 -8.33
C PHE A 83 11.81 -1.29 -6.83
N VAL A 84 13.02 -1.19 -6.29
CA VAL A 84 13.23 -1.11 -4.83
C VAL A 84 12.90 0.29 -4.38
N GLU A 85 11.91 0.43 -3.52
CA GLU A 85 11.40 1.71 -3.05
C GLU A 85 11.48 1.81 -1.53
N LEU A 86 12.22 2.82 -1.04
CA LEU A 86 12.25 3.21 0.36
C LEU A 86 11.46 4.53 0.52
N LYS A 87 10.34 4.47 1.23
CA LYS A 87 9.52 5.64 1.55
C LYS A 87 9.72 6.00 3.01
N LYS A 88 10.29 7.17 3.25
CA LYS A 88 10.48 7.77 4.58
C LYS A 88 9.49 8.91 4.76
N LYS A 89 8.98 9.09 5.96
CA LYS A 89 8.20 10.28 6.32
C LYS A 89 8.75 10.84 7.63
N TYR A 90 9.12 12.11 7.61
CA TYR A 90 9.58 12.85 8.78
C TYR A 90 8.81 14.17 8.86
N GLU A 91 8.22 14.47 10.00
CA GLU A 91 7.44 15.70 10.25
C GLU A 91 6.47 16.06 9.10
N SER A 92 5.73 15.08 8.59
CA SER A 92 4.82 15.22 7.45
C SER A 92 5.47 15.33 6.07
N VAL A 93 6.78 15.53 5.94
CA VAL A 93 7.51 15.51 4.67
C VAL A 93 7.78 14.07 4.25
N VAL A 94 7.47 13.76 2.99
CA VAL A 94 7.67 12.42 2.42
C VAL A 94 8.90 12.43 1.51
N TYR A 95 9.84 11.55 1.82
CA TYR A 95 11.02 11.27 1.00
C TYR A 95 10.84 9.90 0.35
N LYS A 96 10.90 9.85 -0.97
CA LYS A 96 10.83 8.61 -1.72
C LYS A 96 12.16 8.38 -2.44
N ARG A 97 12.78 7.25 -2.17
CA ARG A 97 13.95 6.74 -2.88
C ARG A 97 13.51 5.57 -3.75
N ARG A 98 13.99 5.53 -4.98
CA ARG A 98 13.63 4.47 -5.93
C ARG A 98 14.84 4.13 -6.80
N ILE A 99 15.14 2.84 -6.92
CA ILE A 99 16.12 2.32 -7.86
C ILE A 99 15.48 1.19 -8.67
N ALA A 100 15.79 1.15 -9.96
CA ALA A 100 15.37 0.10 -10.88
C ALA A 100 16.46 -0.95 -11.01
N MET A 101 16.08 -2.23 -11.08
CA MET A 101 16.93 -3.39 -11.35
C MET A 101 16.07 -4.55 -11.83
N THR A 102 16.64 -5.65 -12.27
CA THR A 102 15.86 -6.85 -12.57
C THR A 102 15.31 -7.47 -11.29
N GLU A 103 14.27 -8.29 -11.41
CA GLU A 103 13.68 -8.95 -10.23
C GLU A 103 14.68 -9.88 -9.55
N ASP A 104 15.48 -10.62 -10.32
CA ASP A 104 16.54 -11.49 -9.81
C ASP A 104 17.63 -10.70 -9.07
N GLU A 105 18.07 -9.55 -9.61
CA GLU A 105 19.01 -8.65 -8.91
C GLU A 105 18.40 -8.11 -7.60
N ALA A 106 17.11 -7.73 -7.62
CA ALA A 106 16.44 -7.20 -6.45
C ALA A 106 16.26 -8.25 -5.36
N GLU A 107 15.94 -9.50 -5.73
CA GLU A 107 15.87 -10.62 -4.79
C GLU A 107 17.24 -10.88 -4.15
N ARG A 108 18.32 -10.99 -4.95
CA ARG A 108 19.68 -11.18 -4.44
C ARG A 108 20.14 -10.03 -3.56
N TYR A 109 19.86 -8.81 -3.95
CA TYR A 109 20.18 -7.61 -3.16
C TYR A 109 19.47 -7.60 -1.81
N LEU A 110 18.14 -7.75 -1.80
CA LEU A 110 17.33 -7.57 -0.60
C LEU A 110 17.38 -8.76 0.36
N LEU A 111 17.52 -10.01 -0.16
CA LEU A 111 17.50 -11.23 0.66
C LEU A 111 18.89 -11.76 0.99
N PHE A 112 19.83 -11.67 0.04
CA PHE A 112 21.17 -12.23 0.21
C PHE A 112 22.25 -11.16 0.41
N HIS A 113 21.85 -9.87 0.43
CA HIS A 113 22.73 -8.72 0.63
C HIS A 113 23.88 -8.65 -0.39
N GLU A 114 23.62 -9.13 -1.60
CA GLU A 114 24.58 -9.00 -2.69
C GLU A 114 24.80 -7.53 -3.05
N LYS A 115 26.04 -7.21 -3.40
CA LYS A 115 26.41 -5.84 -3.74
C LYS A 115 25.80 -5.43 -5.09
N VAL A 116 25.14 -4.29 -5.08
CA VAL A 116 24.66 -3.59 -6.27
C VAL A 116 25.47 -2.31 -6.49
N LYS A 117 25.18 -1.58 -7.57
CA LYS A 117 25.83 -0.30 -7.85
C LYS A 117 25.75 0.64 -6.66
N ASP A 118 26.89 1.14 -6.19
CA ASP A 118 26.96 2.08 -5.07
C ASP A 118 26.42 3.45 -5.49
N THR A 119 25.30 3.83 -4.93
CA THR A 119 24.64 5.13 -5.09
C THR A 119 24.15 5.62 -3.74
N GLN A 120 23.80 6.90 -3.64
CA GLN A 120 23.18 7.40 -2.42
C GLN A 120 21.90 6.61 -2.06
N ILE A 121 21.09 6.22 -3.06
CA ILE A 121 19.85 5.49 -2.84
C ILE A 121 20.14 4.09 -2.27
N THR A 122 21.09 3.36 -2.84
CA THR A 122 21.46 2.03 -2.33
C THR A 122 22.05 2.12 -0.92
N ARG A 123 22.91 3.10 -0.64
CA ARG A 123 23.41 3.34 0.72
C ARG A 123 22.28 3.62 1.74
N GLU A 124 21.23 4.36 1.35
CA GLU A 124 20.08 4.60 2.21
C GLU A 124 19.24 3.32 2.43
N ILE A 125 19.10 2.47 1.40
CA ILE A 125 18.42 1.17 1.51
C ILE A 125 19.26 0.22 2.39
N ASP A 126 20.58 0.14 2.17
CA ASP A 126 21.50 -0.68 2.97
C ASP A 126 21.47 -0.28 4.45
N TYR A 127 21.40 1.03 4.73
CA TYR A 127 21.22 1.52 6.09
C TYR A 127 19.90 1.02 6.70
N CYS A 128 18.80 1.05 5.95
CA CYS A 128 17.52 0.53 6.39
C CYS A 128 17.60 -0.99 6.68
N LEU A 129 18.17 -1.78 5.76
CA LEU A 129 18.38 -3.23 5.92
C LEU A 129 19.23 -3.56 7.14
N LYS A 130 20.30 -2.78 7.39
CA LYS A 130 21.19 -2.95 8.55
C LYS A 130 20.52 -2.54 9.86
N ASN A 131 19.73 -1.46 9.85
CA ASN A 131 19.08 -0.92 11.04
C ASN A 131 17.95 -1.83 11.55
N TYR A 132 17.14 -2.36 10.62
CA TYR A 132 16.10 -3.33 10.94
C TYR A 132 16.60 -4.74 10.65
N LYS A 133 17.26 -5.34 11.61
CA LYS A 133 17.75 -6.72 11.48
C LYS A 133 16.62 -7.66 11.07
N LYS A 134 16.89 -8.53 10.07
CA LYS A 134 15.95 -9.55 9.58
C LYS A 134 14.72 -9.00 8.83
N LEU A 135 14.87 -7.90 8.07
CA LEU A 135 13.83 -7.54 7.11
C LEU A 135 13.65 -8.67 6.08
N ALA A 136 12.41 -9.09 5.91
CA ALA A 136 12.03 -10.13 4.96
C ALA A 136 10.71 -9.76 4.27
N PRO A 137 10.37 -10.41 3.14
CA PRO A 137 9.04 -10.29 2.56
C PRO A 137 7.96 -10.58 3.60
N ALA A 138 6.99 -9.68 3.77
CA ALA A 138 5.96 -9.76 4.79
C ALA A 138 4.55 -9.80 4.21
N VAL A 139 4.27 -8.91 3.23
CA VAL A 139 2.96 -8.82 2.60
C VAL A 139 3.10 -8.50 1.12
N MET A 140 2.45 -9.31 0.29
CA MET A 140 2.22 -9.02 -1.12
C MET A 140 0.90 -8.27 -1.29
N LEU A 141 0.92 -7.18 -2.03
CA LEU A 141 -0.25 -6.40 -2.42
C LEU A 141 -0.29 -6.25 -3.92
N SER A 142 -1.47 -6.50 -4.52
CA SER A 142 -1.73 -6.19 -5.93
C SER A 142 -3.03 -5.41 -6.06
N TYR A 143 -3.13 -4.56 -7.07
CA TYR A 143 -4.32 -3.77 -7.35
C TYR A 143 -4.26 -3.20 -8.77
N GLU A 144 -5.41 -2.94 -9.33
CA GLU A 144 -5.57 -2.22 -10.59
C GLU A 144 -5.61 -0.73 -10.33
N ARG A 145 -4.87 0.04 -11.13
CA ARG A 145 -4.76 1.49 -11.01
C ARG A 145 -5.01 2.17 -12.34
N GLU A 146 -5.91 3.14 -12.34
CA GLU A 146 -6.00 4.18 -13.34
C GLU A 146 -5.42 5.48 -12.80
N ALA A 147 -4.72 6.25 -13.63
CA ALA A 147 -4.12 7.51 -13.24
C ALA A 147 -4.50 8.62 -14.21
N PHE A 148 -4.68 9.82 -13.67
CA PHE A 148 -5.06 11.01 -14.40
C PHE A 148 -4.23 12.20 -13.94
N TYR A 149 -3.86 13.08 -14.88
CA TYR A 149 -3.15 14.32 -14.65
C TYR A 149 -4.01 15.50 -15.08
N ALA A 150 -3.95 16.62 -14.36
CA ALA A 150 -4.60 17.83 -14.81
C ALA A 150 -3.94 18.36 -16.10
N LYS A 151 -4.75 18.91 -17.00
CA LYS A 151 -4.29 19.41 -18.29
C LYS A 151 -3.38 20.63 -18.17
N ASP A 152 -3.60 21.42 -17.15
CA ASP A 152 -2.94 22.71 -16.86
C ASP A 152 -1.98 22.66 -15.67
N ASP A 153 -2.03 21.57 -14.86
CA ASP A 153 -1.15 21.37 -13.70
C ASP A 153 -0.73 19.91 -13.56
N HIS A 154 0.42 19.56 -14.09
CA HIS A 154 0.97 18.19 -14.00
C HIS A 154 1.28 17.71 -12.57
N GLU A 155 1.31 18.62 -11.59
CA GLU A 155 1.49 18.28 -10.17
C GLU A 155 0.17 17.80 -9.54
N PHE A 156 -0.98 18.17 -10.13
CA PHE A 156 -2.26 17.66 -9.70
C PHE A 156 -2.58 16.33 -10.38
N ARG A 157 -2.58 15.27 -9.57
CA ARG A 157 -2.80 13.90 -10.05
C ARG A 157 -3.84 13.17 -9.23
N ILE A 158 -4.73 12.44 -9.89
CA ILE A 158 -5.71 11.54 -9.27
C ILE A 158 -5.42 10.11 -9.71
N THR A 159 -5.48 9.16 -8.78
CA THR A 159 -5.42 7.73 -9.10
C THR A 159 -6.60 7.01 -8.46
N PHE A 160 -7.15 6.03 -9.17
CA PHE A 160 -8.21 5.14 -8.71
C PHE A 160 -7.63 3.73 -8.59
N ASP A 161 -7.71 3.16 -7.40
CA ASP A 161 -7.26 1.81 -7.11
C ASP A 161 -8.45 0.90 -6.83
N GLN A 162 -8.53 -0.20 -7.56
CA GLN A 162 -9.59 -1.22 -7.48
C GLN A 162 -8.97 -2.60 -7.35
N ASN A 163 -9.79 -3.61 -7.08
CA ASN A 163 -9.39 -5.01 -7.01
C ASN A 163 -8.14 -5.21 -6.15
N ILE A 164 -8.15 -4.57 -4.95
CA ILE A 164 -7.00 -4.60 -4.05
C ILE A 164 -6.94 -5.94 -3.34
N LEU A 165 -5.95 -6.76 -3.69
CA LEU A 165 -5.70 -8.07 -3.12
C LEU A 165 -4.45 -8.04 -2.23
N TRP A 166 -4.42 -8.91 -1.22
CA TRP A 166 -3.26 -9.11 -0.36
C TRP A 166 -3.06 -10.58 -0.01
N ARG A 167 -1.82 -10.95 0.29
CA ARG A 167 -1.46 -12.24 0.86
C ARG A 167 -0.17 -12.13 1.69
N ASN A 168 0.01 -13.04 2.65
CA ASN A 168 1.22 -13.19 3.46
C ASN A 168 1.89 -14.56 3.27
N TYR A 169 1.64 -15.20 2.15
CA TYR A 169 2.24 -16.43 1.68
C TYR A 169 2.62 -16.28 0.21
N ASP A 170 3.45 -17.17 -0.34
CA ASP A 170 3.96 -17.04 -1.72
C ASP A 170 4.46 -15.62 -2.02
N LEU A 171 5.35 -15.16 -1.16
CA LEU A 171 5.82 -13.78 -1.10
C LEU A 171 6.89 -13.50 -2.16
N SER A 172 6.49 -13.47 -3.43
CA SER A 172 7.30 -13.11 -4.58
C SER A 172 6.44 -12.42 -5.63
N LEU A 173 7.02 -11.49 -6.39
CA LEU A 173 6.37 -10.82 -7.53
C LEU A 173 6.15 -11.77 -8.71
N CYS A 174 6.89 -12.90 -8.77
CA CYS A 174 6.80 -13.91 -9.82
C CYS A 174 5.70 -14.96 -9.58
N LYS A 175 5.04 -14.96 -8.41
CA LYS A 175 4.06 -15.99 -8.04
C LYS A 175 2.61 -15.72 -8.47
N GLY A 176 2.40 -14.68 -9.28
CA GLY A 176 1.06 -14.35 -9.81
C GLY A 176 0.27 -13.34 -8.97
N ILE A 177 -0.87 -12.94 -9.54
CA ILE A 177 -1.76 -11.91 -9.00
C ILE A 177 -2.99 -12.59 -8.39
N TYR A 178 -2.93 -12.89 -7.10
CA TYR A 178 -4.00 -13.50 -6.33
C TYR A 178 -3.85 -13.18 -4.84
N GLY A 179 -4.89 -13.42 -4.07
CA GLY A 179 -4.94 -13.17 -2.63
C GLY A 179 -6.35 -12.87 -2.17
N GLU A 180 -6.46 -12.35 -0.96
CA GLU A 180 -7.73 -11.94 -0.37
C GLU A 180 -8.01 -10.47 -0.67
N ALA A 181 -9.28 -10.13 -0.90
CA ALA A 181 -9.68 -8.75 -1.12
C ALA A 181 -9.59 -7.92 0.16
N ILE A 182 -9.00 -6.72 0.05
CA ILE A 182 -8.97 -5.74 1.15
C ILE A 182 -10.26 -4.91 1.19
N LEU A 183 -10.82 -4.63 0.03
CA LEU A 183 -12.04 -3.84 -0.14
C LEU A 183 -13.11 -4.66 -0.84
N ASP A 184 -14.35 -4.33 -0.57
CA ASP A 184 -15.48 -4.84 -1.34
C ASP A 184 -15.34 -4.46 -2.81
N LYS A 185 -15.84 -5.32 -3.70
CA LYS A 185 -15.74 -5.14 -5.16
C LYS A 185 -16.37 -3.85 -5.66
N ASN A 186 -17.33 -3.29 -4.92
CA ASN A 186 -18.01 -2.03 -5.24
C ASN A 186 -17.31 -0.79 -4.66
N LYS A 187 -16.12 -0.93 -4.08
CA LYS A 187 -15.35 0.18 -3.51
C LYS A 187 -14.10 0.49 -4.31
N VAL A 188 -13.82 1.78 -4.44
CA VAL A 188 -12.69 2.35 -5.15
C VAL A 188 -11.92 3.26 -4.21
N LEU A 189 -10.62 3.05 -4.08
CA LEU A 189 -9.76 3.96 -3.34
C LEU A 189 -9.21 5.02 -4.29
N MET A 190 -9.65 6.26 -4.13
CA MET A 190 -9.10 7.41 -4.83
C MET A 190 -7.99 8.06 -4.01
N GLU A 191 -6.85 8.33 -4.66
CA GLU A 191 -5.73 9.09 -4.09
C GLU A 191 -5.51 10.35 -4.91
N VAL A 192 -5.65 11.51 -4.28
CA VAL A 192 -5.38 12.83 -4.87
C VAL A 192 -4.02 13.31 -4.40
N LYS A 193 -3.17 13.69 -5.34
CA LYS A 193 -1.86 14.28 -5.08
C LYS A 193 -1.84 15.69 -5.64
N THR A 194 -1.42 16.65 -4.82
CA THR A 194 -1.33 18.06 -5.19
C THR A 194 -0.18 18.73 -4.45
N ALA A 195 0.47 19.68 -5.10
CA ALA A 195 1.43 20.58 -4.48
C ALA A 195 0.73 21.79 -3.81
N GLY A 196 -0.51 22.07 -4.19
CA GLY A 196 -1.29 23.21 -3.72
C GLY A 196 -2.69 22.82 -3.22
N ALA A 197 -3.66 23.67 -3.49
CA ALA A 197 -5.06 23.44 -3.17
C ALA A 197 -5.70 22.44 -4.16
N ILE A 198 -6.77 21.77 -3.72
CA ILE A 198 -7.62 20.98 -4.61
C ILE A 198 -8.43 21.96 -5.48
N PRO A 199 -8.54 21.74 -6.81
CA PRO A 199 -9.34 22.59 -7.69
C PRO A 199 -10.82 22.67 -7.26
N LEU A 200 -11.43 23.85 -7.43
CA LEU A 200 -12.81 24.09 -6.98
C LEU A 200 -13.83 23.13 -7.60
N TRP A 201 -13.68 22.77 -8.87
CA TRP A 201 -14.56 21.80 -9.52
C TRP A 201 -14.62 20.46 -8.78
N MET A 202 -13.46 20.04 -8.26
CA MET A 202 -13.37 18.79 -7.51
C MET A 202 -13.93 18.95 -6.08
N VAL A 203 -13.69 20.10 -5.43
CA VAL A 203 -14.28 20.39 -4.11
C VAL A 203 -15.81 20.37 -4.20
N HIS A 204 -16.41 20.99 -5.23
CA HIS A 204 -17.86 20.98 -5.47
C HIS A 204 -18.36 19.55 -5.65
N PHE A 205 -17.72 18.77 -6.54
CA PHE A 205 -18.10 17.36 -6.75
C PHE A 205 -18.06 16.54 -5.45
N LEU A 206 -16.98 16.64 -4.68
CA LEU A 206 -16.83 15.89 -3.43
C LEU A 206 -17.92 16.27 -2.42
N THR A 207 -18.26 17.55 -2.34
CA THR A 207 -19.30 18.07 -1.42
C THR A 207 -20.69 17.62 -1.83
N GLU A 208 -21.04 17.76 -3.09
CA GLU A 208 -22.36 17.37 -3.65
C GLU A 208 -22.62 15.87 -3.52
N ASN A 209 -21.57 15.05 -3.68
CA ASN A 209 -21.67 13.59 -3.57
C ASN A 209 -21.33 13.06 -2.16
N GLN A 210 -21.16 13.94 -1.15
CA GLN A 210 -20.86 13.59 0.24
C GLN A 210 -19.62 12.67 0.39
N ILE A 211 -18.58 12.90 -0.41
CA ILE A 211 -17.34 12.14 -0.42
C ILE A 211 -16.34 12.79 0.54
N TYR A 212 -15.99 12.09 1.61
CA TYR A 212 -15.11 12.60 2.66
C TYR A 212 -13.73 11.94 2.61
N LYS A 213 -12.72 12.69 3.08
CA LYS A 213 -11.35 12.17 3.21
C LYS A 213 -11.30 10.99 4.17
N THR A 214 -10.46 10.02 3.85
CA THR A 214 -10.21 8.83 4.68
C THR A 214 -8.73 8.59 4.94
N SER A 215 -8.41 7.92 6.04
CA SER A 215 -7.06 7.47 6.38
C SER A 215 -6.89 5.99 6.05
N PHE A 216 -6.89 5.63 4.77
CA PHE A 216 -6.76 4.25 4.34
C PHE A 216 -5.31 3.90 4.00
N SER A 217 -4.82 2.77 4.50
CA SER A 217 -3.51 2.20 4.15
C SER A 217 -3.65 0.72 3.80
N LYS A 218 -3.42 0.36 2.52
CA LYS A 218 -3.48 -1.02 2.04
C LYS A 218 -2.69 -1.98 2.94
N TYR A 219 -1.42 -1.64 3.24
CA TYR A 219 -0.56 -2.48 4.08
C TYR A 219 -1.03 -2.55 5.53
N ALA A 220 -1.47 -1.44 6.14
CA ALA A 220 -1.99 -1.46 7.50
C ALA A 220 -3.29 -2.29 7.61
N THR A 221 -4.14 -2.27 6.58
CA THR A 221 -5.36 -3.08 6.56
C THR A 221 -5.04 -4.57 6.46
N ALA A 222 -4.11 -4.96 5.58
CA ALA A 222 -3.62 -6.34 5.51
C ALA A 222 -3.02 -6.79 6.86
N TYR A 223 -2.15 -5.96 7.46
CA TYR A 223 -1.56 -6.26 8.78
C TYR A 223 -2.62 -6.44 9.87
N ARG A 224 -3.64 -5.57 9.95
CA ARG A 224 -4.72 -5.73 10.94
C ARG A 224 -5.45 -7.06 10.79
N THR A 225 -5.65 -7.53 9.56
CA THR A 225 -6.26 -8.84 9.29
C THR A 225 -5.35 -9.98 9.75
N ILE A 226 -4.04 -9.89 9.49
CA ILE A 226 -3.05 -10.87 9.96
C ILE A 226 -3.08 -10.93 11.49
N TYR A 227 -2.92 -9.79 12.14
CA TYR A 227 -2.88 -9.66 13.60
C TYR A 227 -4.15 -10.22 14.26
N ALA A 228 -5.33 -9.89 13.74
CA ALA A 228 -6.59 -10.40 14.26
C ALA A 228 -6.70 -11.93 14.15
N ARG A 229 -6.13 -12.53 13.10
CA ARG A 229 -6.09 -13.99 12.94
C ARG A 229 -5.13 -14.67 13.91
N GLU A 230 -3.98 -14.07 14.14
CA GLU A 230 -2.98 -14.57 15.10
C GLU A 230 -3.53 -14.53 16.53
N GLN A 231 -4.21 -13.45 16.91
CA GLN A 231 -4.85 -13.34 18.22
C GLN A 231 -5.93 -14.42 18.43
N ARG A 232 -6.76 -14.69 17.41
CA ARG A 232 -7.76 -15.78 17.49
C ARG A 232 -7.13 -17.16 17.60
N ARG A 233 -5.95 -17.39 17.00
CA ARG A 233 -5.23 -18.66 17.10
C ARG A 233 -4.56 -18.87 18.47
N SER A 234 -4.10 -17.78 19.08
CA SER A 234 -3.44 -17.78 20.39
C SER A 234 -4.41 -17.74 21.58
N CYS A 235 -5.69 -17.42 21.35
CA CYS A 235 -6.73 -17.48 22.37
C CYS A 235 -7.29 -18.92 22.40
N PRO A 236 -7.10 -19.71 23.48
CA PRO A 236 -7.74 -21.01 23.59
C PRO A 236 -9.26 -20.80 23.56
N PRO A 237 -10.05 -21.72 22.96
CA PRO A 237 -11.50 -21.61 22.99
C PRO A 237 -11.97 -21.51 24.44
N GLU A 238 -12.70 -20.46 24.76
CA GLU A 238 -13.30 -20.32 26.10
C GLU A 238 -14.16 -21.57 26.37
N LYS A 239 -13.78 -22.30 27.41
CA LYS A 239 -14.57 -23.44 27.86
C LYS A 239 -15.77 -22.91 28.62
N PHE A 240 -16.90 -22.78 27.95
CA PHE A 240 -18.15 -22.53 28.65
C PHE A 240 -18.63 -23.81 29.36
N PHE A 241 -18.72 -23.74 30.66
CA PHE A 241 -19.37 -24.80 31.45
C PHE A 241 -20.89 -24.47 31.50
N VAL A 242 -21.66 -25.29 30.81
CA VAL A 242 -23.13 -25.21 30.96
C VAL A 242 -23.52 -26.12 32.09
N PHE A 243 -24.03 -25.56 33.17
CA PHE A 243 -24.59 -26.33 34.28
C PHE A 243 -26.02 -26.71 33.90
N THR A 244 -26.24 -27.98 33.55
CA THR A 244 -27.56 -28.58 33.39
C THR A 244 -27.75 -29.56 34.51
N GLY A 245 -28.45 -29.17 35.56
CA GLY A 245 -28.83 -30.02 36.69
C GLY A 245 -27.83 -31.01 37.16
N ASP A 246 -27.46 -31.80 37.68
CA ASP A 246 -26.47 -32.68 38.31
C ASP A 246 -25.32 -33.21 37.45
N GLU A 247 -25.17 -32.82 36.17
CA GLU A 247 -24.03 -33.21 35.34
C GLU A 247 -23.33 -32.00 34.62
N VAL A 248 -22.00 -31.99 34.68
CA VAL A 248 -21.16 -31.00 33.96
C VAL A 248 -20.86 -31.53 32.55
N VAL A 249 -21.51 -30.97 31.53
CA VAL A 249 -21.24 -31.27 30.13
C VAL A 249 -20.31 -30.24 29.53
N GLN A 250 -19.14 -30.66 29.03
CA GLN A 250 -18.16 -29.82 28.37
C GLN A 250 -18.51 -29.70 26.88
N GLN A 251 -19.08 -28.57 26.45
CA GLN A 251 -19.26 -28.25 25.02
C GLN A 251 -18.19 -27.28 24.56
N ALA A 252 -17.41 -27.70 23.55
CA ALA A 252 -16.51 -26.81 22.83
C ALA A 252 -17.28 -26.08 21.71
N ILE A 253 -17.47 -24.78 21.84
CA ILE A 253 -18.01 -23.95 20.75
C ILE A 253 -16.83 -23.49 19.88
N LYS A 254 -16.87 -23.82 18.59
CA LYS A 254 -15.94 -23.31 17.61
C LYS A 254 -16.24 -21.80 17.37
N CYS A 255 -15.26 -20.95 17.70
CA CYS A 255 -15.25 -19.56 17.23
C CYS A 255 -14.90 -19.48 15.74
#